data_49b01e296be2d0db02db2b4706b508e2
#
_entry.id   49b01e296be2d0db02db2b4706b508e2
#
_cell.length_a   1.000
_cell.length_b   1.000
_cell.length_c   1.000
_cell.angle_alpha   90.00
_cell.angle_beta   90.00
_cell.angle_gamma   90.00
#
_symmetry.space_group_name_H-M   'P 1'
#
loop_
_entity.id
_entity.type
_entity.pdbx_description
1 polymer ?
#
loop_
_entity_poly.entity_id
_entity_poly.type
_entity_poly.pdbx_seq_one_letter_code
_entity_poly.pdbx_strand_id
1 'polypeptide(L)'
;MSWKRILVHIKSYRDYTPAIDAAIQIAKPLGAHVTGLYTMRELAMLKLMFGPDHKATLEAAARDQPLTEKAERAFRARCEAAGIVGDWDVAEGNASELLSLAGRCHDLIVVQQSAQGLDDLGTDIAEECAVTSGVPTLIVPNATKSQSFPKRVVVAWNHSRQSAAALRGAMPIVERAERVTVLVGEKRDLTSSVTKAPRHDIAELLNAHATNVEIVPFDPSTGGDGSRLLEAAHRANADLLVMGAYGRSAWREFLLGGATRQVMKNLDIPVLMGH
;
A
#
# COMPACT_ATOMS: atom_id res chain seq x y z
N MET A 1 -5.53 -17.31 -4.29
CA MET A 1 -4.29 -17.48 -3.48
C MET A 1 -4.43 -16.62 -2.24
N SER A 2 -4.03 -17.09 -1.06
CA SER A 2 -4.09 -16.30 0.18
C SER A 2 -2.70 -15.74 0.49
N TRP A 3 -2.60 -14.51 0.99
CA TRP A 3 -1.34 -13.95 1.48
C TRP A 3 -0.82 -14.76 2.67
N LYS A 4 0.48 -15.02 2.70
CA LYS A 4 1.17 -15.74 3.75
C LYS A 4 2.24 -14.94 4.45
N ARG A 5 2.78 -13.92 3.78
CA ARG A 5 3.83 -13.05 4.32
C ARG A 5 3.49 -11.59 4.05
N ILE A 6 3.37 -10.81 5.09
CA ILE A 6 3.06 -9.37 5.03
C ILE A 6 4.24 -8.60 5.59
N LEU A 7 4.78 -7.66 4.80
CA LEU A 7 5.83 -6.74 5.23
C LEU A 7 5.19 -5.45 5.73
N VAL A 8 5.55 -4.97 6.92
CA VAL A 8 5.11 -3.66 7.41
C VAL A 8 6.30 -2.77 7.71
N HIS A 9 6.25 -1.54 7.21
CA HIS A 9 7.25 -0.52 7.48
C HIS A 9 7.10 0.04 8.88
N ILE A 10 8.19 0.07 9.65
CA ILE A 10 8.26 0.66 10.97
C ILE A 10 9.22 1.84 10.93
N LYS A 11 8.65 3.04 10.94
CA LYS A 11 9.39 4.30 10.77
C LYS A 11 10.04 4.79 12.06
N SER A 12 9.42 4.53 13.21
CA SER A 12 9.86 5.07 14.49
C SER A 12 9.36 4.21 15.66
N TYR A 13 10.12 4.18 16.74
CA TYR A 13 9.69 3.56 17.99
C TYR A 13 8.65 4.41 18.76
N ARG A 14 8.54 5.70 18.44
CA ARG A 14 7.66 6.65 19.13
C ARG A 14 6.23 6.55 18.67
N ASP A 15 6.06 6.14 17.43
CA ASP A 15 4.76 6.22 16.79
C ASP A 15 4.09 4.86 16.80
N TYR A 16 3.00 4.79 17.55
CA TYR A 16 1.93 3.87 17.26
C TYR A 16 1.52 4.10 15.82
N THR A 17 1.89 3.19 14.93
CA THR A 17 1.53 3.36 13.54
C THR A 17 0.28 2.52 13.24
N PRO A 18 -0.81 3.14 12.74
CA PRO A 18 -1.97 2.42 12.22
C PRO A 18 -1.61 1.32 11.22
N ALA A 19 -0.47 1.45 10.52
CA ALA A 19 0.04 0.43 9.59
C ALA A 19 0.32 -0.92 10.27
N ILE A 20 0.89 -0.93 11.48
CA ILE A 20 1.15 -2.17 12.22
C ILE A 20 -0.16 -2.87 12.55
N ASP A 21 -1.16 -2.13 13.04
CA ASP A 21 -2.46 -2.70 13.37
C ASP A 21 -3.18 -3.19 12.11
N ALA A 22 -3.12 -2.44 11.01
CA ALA A 22 -3.69 -2.88 9.74
C ALA A 22 -3.05 -4.19 9.26
N ALA A 23 -1.71 -4.29 9.31
CA ALA A 23 -0.99 -5.51 8.95
C ALA A 23 -1.43 -6.71 9.82
N ILE A 24 -1.55 -6.52 11.13
CA ILE A 24 -1.98 -7.54 12.09
C ILE A 24 -3.44 -7.96 11.82
N GLN A 25 -4.35 -7.00 11.64
CA GLN A 25 -5.76 -7.29 11.40
C GLN A 25 -6.00 -8.00 10.07
N ILE A 26 -5.18 -7.73 9.06
CA ILE A 26 -5.20 -8.45 7.78
C ILE A 26 -4.57 -9.84 7.91
N ALA A 27 -3.46 -9.97 8.61
CA ALA A 27 -2.75 -11.23 8.77
C ALA A 27 -3.59 -12.28 9.52
N LYS A 28 -4.29 -11.85 10.58
CA LYS A 28 -5.01 -12.76 11.50
C LYS A 28 -6.00 -13.68 10.78
N PRO A 29 -7.00 -13.22 10.01
CA PRO A 29 -7.95 -14.11 9.32
C PRO A 29 -7.34 -14.89 8.15
N LEU A 30 -6.18 -14.50 7.67
CA LEU A 30 -5.46 -15.16 6.58
C LEU A 30 -4.46 -16.21 7.07
N GLY A 31 -4.16 -16.24 8.37
CA GLY A 31 -3.09 -17.05 8.93
C GLY A 31 -1.73 -16.69 8.34
N ALA A 32 -1.49 -15.40 8.13
CA ALA A 32 -0.26 -14.87 7.56
C ALA A 32 0.73 -14.45 8.66
N HIS A 33 2.03 -14.50 8.34
CA HIS A 33 3.10 -13.93 9.17
C HIS A 33 3.26 -12.45 8.85
N VAL A 34 3.66 -11.65 9.83
CA VAL A 34 3.97 -10.23 9.64
C VAL A 34 5.45 -10.00 9.93
N THR A 35 6.17 -9.45 8.97
CA THR A 35 7.56 -9.02 9.14
C THR A 35 7.56 -7.49 9.34
N GLY A 36 8.01 -7.04 10.50
CA GLY A 36 8.28 -5.62 10.76
C GLY A 36 9.67 -5.26 10.24
N LEU A 37 9.76 -4.34 9.28
CA LEU A 37 11.02 -3.81 8.78
C LEU A 37 11.26 -2.40 9.34
N TYR A 38 12.26 -2.29 10.20
CA TYR A 38 12.73 -1.01 10.73
C TYR A 38 13.84 -0.46 9.84
N THR A 39 13.72 0.78 9.38
CA THR A 39 14.70 1.38 8.46
C THR A 39 15.47 2.52 9.11
N MET A 40 16.80 2.46 9.02
CA MET A 40 17.73 3.46 9.60
C MET A 40 18.42 4.26 8.49
N ARG A 41 17.77 5.35 8.04
CA ARG A 41 18.28 6.21 6.96
C ARG A 41 19.44 7.09 7.42
N GLU A 42 19.30 7.75 8.59
CA GLU A 42 20.31 8.67 9.09
C GLU A 42 21.65 7.95 9.33
N LEU A 43 21.61 6.78 9.95
CA LEU A 43 22.80 5.97 10.19
C LEU A 43 23.49 5.55 8.89
N ALA A 44 22.71 5.14 7.87
CA ALA A 44 23.25 4.81 6.57
C ALA A 44 23.93 6.01 5.89
N MET A 45 23.32 7.19 5.96
CA MET A 45 23.91 8.43 5.42
C MET A 45 25.21 8.80 6.13
N LEU A 46 25.26 8.73 7.45
CA LEU A 46 26.48 9.01 8.22
C LEU A 46 27.61 8.03 7.89
N LYS A 47 27.30 6.74 7.74
CA LYS A 47 28.28 5.72 7.31
C LYS A 47 28.83 6.02 5.91
N LEU A 48 27.96 6.45 4.99
CA LEU A 48 28.36 6.77 3.63
C LEU A 48 29.23 8.02 3.56
N MET A 49 28.89 9.06 4.34
CA MET A 49 29.60 10.35 4.32
C MET A 49 30.92 10.33 5.09
N PHE A 50 30.97 9.66 6.21
CA PHE A 50 32.08 9.75 7.17
C PHE A 50 32.77 8.41 7.48
N GLY A 51 32.17 7.30 7.07
CA GLY A 51 32.62 5.96 7.39
C GLY A 51 32.04 5.40 8.71
N PRO A 52 32.15 4.07 8.89
CA PRO A 52 31.52 3.39 10.04
C PRO A 52 32.18 3.75 11.39
N ASP A 53 33.47 4.06 11.40
CA ASP A 53 34.26 4.34 12.63
C ASP A 53 34.26 5.82 13.01
N HIS A 54 33.60 6.68 12.25
CA HIS A 54 33.53 8.10 12.54
C HIS A 54 32.68 8.36 13.80
N LYS A 55 33.11 9.33 14.63
CA LYS A 55 32.45 9.65 15.91
C LYS A 55 30.95 9.87 15.78
N ALA A 56 30.49 10.66 14.79
CA ALA A 56 29.08 10.92 14.57
C ALA A 56 28.29 9.63 14.21
N THR A 57 28.89 8.72 13.45
CA THR A 57 28.29 7.45 13.08
C THR A 57 28.12 6.53 14.29
N LEU A 58 29.15 6.46 15.14
CA LEU A 58 29.13 5.66 16.38
C LEU A 58 28.12 6.23 17.39
N GLU A 59 28.03 7.54 17.54
CA GLU A 59 27.05 8.19 18.41
C GLU A 59 25.61 7.95 17.91
N ALA A 60 25.36 8.01 16.61
CA ALA A 60 24.06 7.71 16.01
C ALA A 60 23.68 6.23 16.24
N ALA A 61 24.60 5.30 16.00
CA ALA A 61 24.38 3.87 16.23
C ALA A 61 24.03 3.57 17.70
N ALA A 62 24.82 4.14 18.64
CA ALA A 62 24.57 3.98 20.07
C ALA A 62 23.23 4.57 20.53
N ARG A 63 22.78 5.68 19.93
CA ARG A 63 21.48 6.28 20.18
C ARG A 63 20.34 5.42 19.63
N ASP A 64 20.49 4.88 18.43
CA ASP A 64 19.42 4.20 17.71
C ASP A 64 19.22 2.75 18.15
N GLN A 65 20.26 2.07 18.64
CA GLN A 65 20.17 0.69 19.10
C GLN A 65 19.07 0.45 20.16
N PRO A 66 19.02 1.18 21.29
CA PRO A 66 17.99 0.96 22.31
C PRO A 66 16.58 1.30 21.81
N LEU A 67 16.48 2.21 20.82
CA LEU A 67 15.22 2.59 20.21
C LEU A 67 14.68 1.46 19.31
N THR A 68 15.57 0.84 18.53
CA THR A 68 15.27 -0.31 17.68
C THR A 68 14.80 -1.50 18.52
N GLU A 69 15.54 -1.83 19.60
CA GLU A 69 15.15 -2.90 20.51
C GLU A 69 13.79 -2.65 21.20
N LYS A 70 13.49 -1.39 21.54
CA LYS A 70 12.19 -1.01 22.09
C LYS A 70 11.08 -1.19 21.06
N ALA A 71 11.30 -0.79 19.81
CA ALA A 71 10.36 -0.96 18.73
C ALA A 71 10.10 -2.45 18.44
N GLU A 72 11.13 -3.27 18.39
CA GLU A 72 11.02 -4.72 18.24
C GLU A 72 10.15 -5.35 19.32
N ARG A 73 10.46 -5.07 20.60
CA ARG A 73 9.68 -5.60 21.72
C ARG A 73 8.21 -5.22 21.63
N ALA A 74 7.91 -3.96 21.29
CA ALA A 74 6.53 -3.48 21.14
C ALA A 74 5.82 -4.15 19.97
N PHE A 75 6.49 -4.35 18.85
CA PHE A 75 5.95 -5.04 17.67
C PHE A 75 5.66 -6.52 17.97
N ARG A 76 6.64 -7.25 18.55
CA ARG A 76 6.48 -8.67 18.90
C ARG A 76 5.34 -8.88 19.90
N ALA A 77 5.24 -8.04 20.93
CA ALA A 77 4.16 -8.11 21.91
C ALA A 77 2.77 -7.94 21.27
N ARG A 78 2.64 -7.09 20.25
CA ARG A 78 1.39 -6.92 19.51
C ARG A 78 1.04 -8.13 18.65
N CYS A 79 2.02 -8.69 17.95
CA CYS A 79 1.83 -9.90 17.17
C CYS A 79 1.40 -11.07 18.07
N GLU A 80 2.06 -11.25 19.21
CA GLU A 80 1.73 -12.26 20.22
C GLU A 80 0.32 -12.08 20.78
N ALA A 81 -0.05 -10.86 21.17
CA ALA A 81 -1.39 -10.54 21.66
C ALA A 81 -2.49 -10.82 20.61
N ALA A 82 -2.16 -10.72 19.33
CA ALA A 82 -3.06 -11.06 18.22
C ALA A 82 -3.07 -12.54 17.86
N GLY A 83 -2.13 -13.34 18.39
CA GLY A 83 -1.94 -14.76 18.08
C GLY A 83 -1.37 -15.00 16.67
N ILE A 84 -0.52 -14.09 16.19
CA ILE A 84 0.15 -14.22 14.88
C ILE A 84 1.67 -14.29 15.04
N VAL A 85 2.34 -14.86 14.05
CA VAL A 85 3.82 -14.89 14.00
C VAL A 85 4.32 -13.53 13.53
N GLY A 86 5.19 -12.89 14.34
CA GLY A 86 5.83 -11.62 14.05
C GLY A 86 7.34 -11.79 13.88
N ASP A 87 7.85 -11.57 12.66
CA ASP A 87 9.28 -11.51 12.37
C ASP A 87 9.75 -10.05 12.43
N TRP A 88 11.02 -9.82 12.79
CA TRP A 88 11.62 -8.50 12.87
C TRP A 88 12.90 -8.43 12.07
N ASP A 89 13.04 -7.37 11.30
CA ASP A 89 14.24 -7.08 10.53
C ASP A 89 14.62 -5.60 10.63
N VAL A 90 15.91 -5.33 10.52
CA VAL A 90 16.49 -3.97 10.58
C VAL A 90 17.36 -3.78 9.37
N ALA A 91 17.15 -2.69 8.65
CA ALA A 91 17.93 -2.36 7.48
C ALA A 91 18.37 -0.89 7.47
N GLU A 92 19.55 -0.65 6.90
CA GLU A 92 20.15 0.68 6.79
C GLU A 92 20.10 1.15 5.34
N GLY A 93 19.46 2.29 5.08
CA GLY A 93 19.37 2.86 3.73
C GLY A 93 18.11 3.65 3.46
N ASN A 94 17.83 3.84 2.18
CA ASN A 94 16.59 4.45 1.73
C ASN A 94 15.41 3.50 1.99
N ALA A 95 14.40 3.99 2.69
CA ALA A 95 13.27 3.16 3.12
C ALA A 95 12.47 2.58 1.94
N SER A 96 12.21 3.35 0.87
CA SER A 96 11.46 2.86 -0.28
C SER A 96 12.20 1.77 -1.06
N GLU A 97 13.53 1.92 -1.21
CA GLU A 97 14.37 0.90 -1.86
C GLU A 97 14.40 -0.39 -1.03
N LEU A 98 14.61 -0.28 0.29
CA LEU A 98 14.66 -1.42 1.20
C LEU A 98 13.33 -2.16 1.28
N LEU A 99 12.22 -1.42 1.38
CA LEU A 99 10.87 -1.99 1.37
C LEU A 99 10.55 -2.66 0.03
N SER A 100 10.94 -2.05 -1.09
CA SER A 100 10.73 -2.64 -2.41
C SER A 100 11.55 -3.90 -2.59
N LEU A 101 12.78 -3.93 -2.11
CA LEU A 101 13.64 -5.12 -2.15
C LEU A 101 13.09 -6.25 -1.28
N ALA A 102 12.80 -5.97 -0.01
CA ALA A 102 12.23 -6.95 0.91
C ALA A 102 10.82 -7.40 0.49
N GLY A 103 10.01 -6.48 -0.06
CA GLY A 103 8.66 -6.74 -0.54
C GLY A 103 8.59 -7.83 -1.60
N ARG A 104 9.62 -8.01 -2.43
CA ARG A 104 9.68 -9.07 -3.45
C ARG A 104 9.63 -10.49 -2.89
N CYS A 105 9.87 -10.64 -1.59
CA CYS A 105 9.75 -11.91 -0.87
C CYS A 105 8.51 -11.97 0.04
N HIS A 106 7.57 -11.03 -0.14
CA HIS A 106 6.33 -10.93 0.60
C HIS A 106 5.13 -10.81 -0.36
N ASP A 107 3.92 -11.07 0.14
CA ASP A 107 2.69 -11.00 -0.65
C ASP A 107 2.05 -9.60 -0.62
N LEU A 108 2.38 -8.79 0.40
CA LEU A 108 1.85 -7.46 0.63
C LEU A 108 2.88 -6.60 1.36
N ILE A 109 3.02 -5.35 0.94
CA ILE A 109 3.71 -4.29 1.71
C ILE A 109 2.65 -3.41 2.37
N VAL A 110 2.83 -3.10 3.66
CA VAL A 110 1.97 -2.16 4.39
C VAL A 110 2.80 -0.98 4.84
N VAL A 111 2.39 0.21 4.44
CA VAL A 111 3.07 1.47 4.77
C VAL A 111 2.11 2.47 5.38
N GLN A 112 2.62 3.31 6.27
CA GLN A 112 1.89 4.47 6.77
C GLN A 112 1.94 5.60 5.75
N GLN A 113 0.83 6.33 5.59
CA GLN A 113 0.80 7.59 4.84
C GLN A 113 1.90 8.52 5.34
N SER A 114 2.67 9.12 4.43
CA SER A 114 3.65 10.14 4.79
C SER A 114 2.97 11.35 5.41
N ALA A 115 3.57 11.92 6.45
CA ALA A 115 3.08 13.20 6.98
C ALA A 115 3.17 14.27 5.87
N GLN A 116 2.13 15.10 5.73
CA GLN A 116 2.14 16.19 4.76
C GLN A 116 3.30 17.14 5.08
N GLY A 117 4.28 17.17 4.21
CA GLY A 117 5.47 18.01 4.34
C GLY A 117 6.74 17.19 4.47
N LEU A 118 7.28 16.79 3.32
CA LEU A 118 8.69 16.57 3.10
C LEU A 118 9.39 15.48 3.93
N ASP A 119 9.41 14.28 3.43
CA ASP A 119 10.69 13.59 3.43
C ASP A 119 11.60 14.40 2.48
N ASP A 120 12.80 14.78 2.93
CA ASP A 120 13.70 15.78 2.33
C ASP A 120 14.08 15.59 0.84
N LEU A 121 13.52 14.63 0.13
CA LEU A 121 13.76 14.31 -1.27
C LEU A 121 12.51 14.23 -2.14
N GLY A 122 11.32 14.59 -1.63
CA GLY A 122 10.12 14.81 -2.45
C GLY A 122 9.43 13.55 -3.02
N THR A 123 9.87 12.34 -2.67
CA THR A 123 9.21 11.08 -3.05
C THR A 123 8.49 10.47 -1.85
N ASP A 124 7.22 10.11 -2.06
CA ASP A 124 6.44 9.39 -1.05
C ASP A 124 6.86 7.92 -1.06
N ILE A 125 7.33 7.39 0.10
CA ILE A 125 7.71 5.99 0.27
C ILE A 125 6.63 5.05 -0.24
N ALA A 126 5.37 5.37 0.04
CA ALA A 126 4.23 4.55 -0.35
C ALA A 126 4.04 4.51 -1.87
N GLU A 127 4.18 5.67 -2.53
CA GLU A 127 4.08 5.78 -3.99
C GLU A 127 5.21 5.01 -4.67
N GLU A 128 6.43 5.15 -4.19
CA GLU A 128 7.59 4.48 -4.75
C GLU A 128 7.49 2.96 -4.56
N CYS A 129 7.11 2.48 -3.38
CA CYS A 129 6.87 1.04 -3.15
C CYS A 129 5.79 0.48 -4.08
N ALA A 130 4.68 1.19 -4.28
CA ALA A 130 3.61 0.74 -5.15
C ALA A 130 4.03 0.55 -6.61
N VAL A 131 5.04 1.31 -7.08
CA VAL A 131 5.54 1.25 -8.46
C VAL A 131 6.71 0.28 -8.62
N THR A 132 7.63 0.23 -7.65
CA THR A 132 8.93 -0.42 -7.83
C THR A 132 9.04 -1.81 -7.20
N SER A 133 8.16 -2.15 -6.25
CA SER A 133 8.25 -3.42 -5.53
C SER A 133 7.81 -4.63 -6.35
N GLY A 134 6.83 -4.46 -7.25
CA GLY A 134 6.19 -5.54 -7.99
C GLY A 134 5.15 -6.33 -7.20
N VAL A 135 4.83 -5.89 -5.96
CA VAL A 135 3.81 -6.49 -5.10
C VAL A 135 2.79 -5.43 -4.67
N PRO A 136 1.56 -5.82 -4.29
CA PRO A 136 0.57 -4.85 -3.84
C PRO A 136 1.07 -4.10 -2.60
N THR A 137 0.80 -2.80 -2.55
CA THR A 137 1.15 -1.93 -1.43
C THR A 137 -0.12 -1.36 -0.81
N LEU A 138 -0.34 -1.64 0.46
CA LEU A 138 -1.42 -1.07 1.26
C LEU A 138 -0.93 0.18 1.98
N ILE A 139 -1.57 1.30 1.72
CA ILE A 139 -1.27 2.60 2.30
C ILE A 139 -2.33 2.91 3.35
N VAL A 140 -1.89 3.11 4.58
CA VAL A 140 -2.77 3.32 5.73
C VAL A 140 -2.77 4.79 6.14
N PRO A 141 -3.94 5.45 6.21
CA PRO A 141 -4.03 6.85 6.63
C PRO A 141 -3.54 7.09 8.05
N ASN A 142 -2.99 8.29 8.30
CA ASN A 142 -2.52 8.69 9.64
C ASN A 142 -3.67 8.80 10.66
N ALA A 143 -4.85 9.21 10.21
CA ALA A 143 -6.01 9.45 11.07
C ALA A 143 -6.86 8.21 11.35
N THR A 144 -6.47 7.04 10.90
CA THR A 144 -7.26 5.81 11.04
C THR A 144 -7.30 5.38 12.51
N LYS A 145 -8.50 5.36 13.09
CA LYS A 145 -8.70 5.08 14.53
C LYS A 145 -8.83 3.60 14.88
N SER A 146 -9.28 2.77 13.95
CA SER A 146 -9.46 1.34 14.18
C SER A 146 -9.35 0.62 12.84
N GLN A 147 -8.60 -0.47 12.84
CA GLN A 147 -8.48 -1.32 11.67
C GLN A 147 -9.19 -2.64 11.98
N SER A 148 -10.17 -2.97 11.18
CA SER A 148 -10.69 -4.33 11.07
C SER A 148 -10.33 -4.89 9.71
N PHE A 149 -10.48 -6.19 9.50
CA PHE A 149 -10.37 -6.76 8.16
C PHE A 149 -11.39 -6.07 7.23
N PRO A 150 -10.97 -5.61 6.03
CA PRO A 150 -11.86 -4.88 5.12
C PRO A 150 -13.07 -5.71 4.69
N LYS A 151 -14.25 -5.13 4.80
CA LYS A 151 -15.53 -5.77 4.49
C LYS A 151 -16.22 -5.15 3.27
N ARG A 152 -16.08 -3.85 3.07
CA ARG A 152 -16.64 -3.10 1.96
C ARG A 152 -15.51 -2.54 1.11
N VAL A 153 -15.30 -3.17 -0.03
CA VAL A 153 -14.18 -2.87 -0.92
C VAL A 153 -14.69 -2.11 -2.13
N VAL A 154 -14.07 -0.98 -2.42
CA VAL A 154 -14.27 -0.28 -3.70
C VAL A 154 -13.09 -0.53 -4.60
N VAL A 155 -13.34 -0.94 -5.84
CA VAL A 155 -12.32 -1.20 -6.86
C VAL A 155 -12.45 -0.15 -7.97
N ALA A 156 -11.41 0.66 -8.17
CA ALA A 156 -11.31 1.57 -9.31
C ALA A 156 -10.77 0.82 -10.54
N TRP A 157 -11.62 0.61 -11.52
CA TRP A 157 -11.34 -0.17 -12.72
C TRP A 157 -11.41 0.65 -13.99
N ASN A 158 -10.31 0.75 -14.72
CA ASN A 158 -10.21 1.47 -15.98
C ASN A 158 -9.64 0.62 -17.12
N HIS A 159 -9.69 -0.70 -17.00
CA HIS A 159 -9.14 -1.67 -17.95
C HIS A 159 -7.61 -1.60 -18.18
N SER A 160 -6.89 -0.85 -17.37
CA SER A 160 -5.42 -0.78 -17.45
C SER A 160 -4.77 -2.01 -16.81
N ARG A 161 -3.51 -2.24 -17.20
CA ARG A 161 -2.66 -3.27 -16.57
C ARG A 161 -2.53 -3.03 -15.06
N GLN A 162 -2.43 -1.77 -14.64
CA GLN A 162 -2.31 -1.37 -13.24
C GLN A 162 -3.56 -1.67 -12.43
N SER A 163 -4.75 -1.36 -12.96
CA SER A 163 -6.01 -1.72 -12.28
C SER A 163 -6.17 -3.24 -12.17
N ALA A 164 -5.73 -3.99 -13.19
CA ALA A 164 -5.74 -5.45 -13.15
C ALA A 164 -4.74 -6.02 -12.13
N ALA A 165 -3.53 -5.43 -12.03
CA ALA A 165 -2.53 -5.82 -11.03
C ALA A 165 -3.05 -5.53 -9.60
N ALA A 166 -3.60 -4.34 -9.37
CA ALA A 166 -4.17 -3.96 -8.07
C ALA A 166 -5.30 -4.90 -7.64
N LEU A 167 -6.26 -5.19 -8.54
CA LEU A 167 -7.34 -6.11 -8.24
C LEU A 167 -6.84 -7.51 -7.91
N ARG A 168 -5.93 -8.07 -8.74
CA ARG A 168 -5.34 -9.38 -8.48
C ARG A 168 -4.60 -9.42 -7.16
N GLY A 169 -3.85 -8.35 -6.85
CA GLY A 169 -3.19 -8.17 -5.56
C GLY A 169 -4.18 -8.15 -4.38
N ALA A 170 -5.37 -7.57 -4.57
CA ALA A 170 -6.39 -7.45 -3.53
C ALA A 170 -7.29 -8.70 -3.37
N MET A 171 -7.18 -9.71 -4.23
CA MET A 171 -8.08 -10.88 -4.22
C MET A 171 -8.25 -11.55 -2.85
N PRO A 172 -7.22 -11.71 -2.00
CA PRO A 172 -7.39 -12.29 -0.67
C PRO A 172 -8.36 -11.53 0.24
N ILE A 173 -8.50 -10.21 0.02
CA ILE A 173 -9.50 -9.37 0.70
C ILE A 173 -10.84 -9.43 -0.03
N VAL A 174 -10.84 -9.28 -1.35
CA VAL A 174 -12.05 -9.28 -2.20
C VAL A 174 -12.88 -10.55 -2.01
N GLU A 175 -12.25 -11.72 -1.94
CA GLU A 175 -12.90 -13.02 -1.71
C GLU A 175 -13.60 -13.12 -0.34
N ARG A 176 -13.25 -12.28 0.62
CA ARG A 176 -13.79 -12.25 1.99
C ARG A 176 -14.65 -11.03 2.28
N ALA A 177 -14.74 -10.11 1.32
CA ALA A 177 -15.50 -8.89 1.49
C ALA A 177 -17.01 -9.18 1.54
N GLU A 178 -17.73 -8.45 2.38
CA GLU A 178 -19.20 -8.50 2.45
C GLU A 178 -19.84 -7.81 1.23
N ARG A 179 -19.15 -6.81 0.66
CA ARG A 179 -19.57 -6.08 -0.55
C ARG A 179 -18.35 -5.62 -1.35
N VAL A 180 -18.42 -5.74 -2.65
CA VAL A 180 -17.43 -5.22 -3.61
C VAL A 180 -18.13 -4.31 -4.59
N THR A 181 -17.81 -3.02 -4.60
CA THR A 181 -18.32 -2.04 -5.58
C THR A 181 -17.21 -1.73 -6.57
N VAL A 182 -17.45 -1.96 -7.85
CA VAL A 182 -16.49 -1.68 -8.92
C VAL A 182 -16.89 -0.40 -9.64
N LEU A 183 -16.04 0.60 -9.55
CA LEU A 183 -16.17 1.85 -10.29
C LEU A 183 -15.51 1.68 -11.66
N VAL A 184 -16.31 1.53 -12.69
CA VAL A 184 -15.84 1.26 -14.05
C VAL A 184 -15.69 2.57 -14.82
N GLY A 185 -14.46 2.99 -15.07
CA GLY A 185 -14.12 4.10 -15.95
C GLY A 185 -14.08 3.70 -17.43
N GLU A 186 -13.97 4.69 -18.30
CA GLU A 186 -13.89 4.45 -19.73
C GLU A 186 -12.66 3.60 -20.13
N LYS A 187 -12.85 2.76 -21.17
CA LYS A 187 -11.77 2.01 -21.82
C LYS A 187 -10.86 2.96 -22.61
N ARG A 188 -9.75 3.39 -22.03
CA ARG A 188 -8.82 4.34 -22.69
C ARG A 188 -7.77 3.69 -23.58
N ASP A 189 -7.66 2.35 -23.67
CA ASP A 189 -6.48 1.67 -24.23
C ASP A 189 -6.74 0.71 -25.39
N LEU A 190 -7.81 0.85 -26.14
CA LEU A 190 -7.91 0.13 -27.40
C LEU A 190 -7.00 0.84 -28.41
N THR A 191 -5.90 0.19 -28.78
CA THR A 191 -5.04 0.65 -29.89
C THR A 191 -5.83 0.58 -31.20
N SER A 192 -5.51 1.43 -32.15
CA SER A 192 -6.15 1.47 -33.47
C SER A 192 -6.11 0.11 -34.23
N SER A 193 -5.29 -0.84 -33.79
CA SER A 193 -5.21 -2.19 -34.31
C SER A 193 -6.29 -3.15 -33.77
N VAL A 194 -7.02 -2.77 -32.71
CA VAL A 194 -8.08 -3.63 -32.15
C VAL A 194 -9.41 -3.30 -32.83
N THR A 195 -9.79 -4.10 -33.79
CA THR A 195 -11.06 -3.97 -34.52
C THR A 195 -12.24 -4.67 -33.82
N LYS A 196 -11.94 -5.65 -32.93
CA LYS A 196 -12.91 -6.38 -32.13
C LYS A 196 -12.30 -6.76 -30.78
N ALA A 197 -12.83 -6.19 -29.69
CA ALA A 197 -12.36 -6.53 -28.34
C ALA A 197 -13.00 -7.86 -27.84
N PRO A 198 -12.29 -8.62 -26.97
CA PRO A 198 -12.89 -9.74 -26.27
C PRO A 198 -14.12 -9.30 -25.46
N ARG A 199 -15.10 -10.19 -25.28
CA ARG A 199 -16.34 -9.91 -24.54
C ARG A 199 -16.24 -10.13 -23.04
N HIS A 200 -15.06 -10.56 -22.53
CA HIS A 200 -14.89 -10.77 -21.10
C HIS A 200 -14.84 -9.43 -20.36
N ASP A 201 -15.54 -9.37 -19.25
CA ASP A 201 -15.61 -8.20 -18.41
C ASP A 201 -15.20 -8.50 -16.95
N ILE A 202 -15.07 -7.44 -16.17
CA ILE A 202 -14.67 -7.53 -14.77
C ILE A 202 -15.74 -8.19 -13.90
N ALA A 203 -17.01 -8.12 -14.27
CA ALA A 203 -18.09 -8.73 -13.53
C ALA A 203 -17.98 -10.26 -13.55
N GLU A 204 -17.64 -10.86 -14.71
CA GLU A 204 -17.43 -12.31 -14.83
C GLU A 204 -16.31 -12.79 -13.89
N LEU A 205 -15.19 -12.06 -13.86
CA LEU A 205 -14.08 -12.39 -12.96
C LEU A 205 -14.52 -12.31 -11.49
N LEU A 206 -15.14 -11.20 -11.10
CA LEU A 206 -15.48 -10.98 -9.70
C LEU A 206 -16.60 -11.89 -9.20
N ASN A 207 -17.60 -12.18 -10.02
CA ASN A 207 -18.68 -13.11 -9.66
C ASN A 207 -18.19 -14.55 -9.44
N ALA A 208 -17.01 -14.90 -9.99
CA ALA A 208 -16.37 -16.20 -9.70
C ALA A 208 -15.65 -16.22 -8.34
N HIS A 209 -15.38 -15.06 -7.74
CA HIS A 209 -14.55 -14.93 -6.54
C HIS A 209 -15.24 -14.25 -5.35
N ALA A 210 -16.28 -13.46 -5.59
CA ALA A 210 -16.98 -12.68 -4.58
C ALA A 210 -18.49 -12.84 -4.69
N THR A 211 -19.19 -12.81 -3.57
CA THR A 211 -20.64 -13.11 -3.51
C THR A 211 -21.55 -11.91 -3.69
N ASN A 212 -21.05 -10.68 -3.48
CA ASN A 212 -21.86 -9.45 -3.55
C ASN A 212 -21.08 -8.36 -4.30
N VAL A 213 -21.22 -8.37 -5.63
CA VAL A 213 -20.53 -7.47 -6.54
C VAL A 213 -21.54 -6.51 -7.19
N GLU A 214 -21.24 -5.22 -7.08
CA GLU A 214 -21.98 -4.13 -7.72
C GLU A 214 -21.06 -3.41 -8.73
N ILE A 215 -21.52 -3.28 -9.98
CA ILE A 215 -20.79 -2.56 -11.02
C ILE A 215 -21.44 -1.18 -11.21
N VAL A 216 -20.64 -0.13 -11.02
CA VAL A 216 -21.09 1.26 -11.12
C VAL A 216 -20.29 1.99 -12.19
N PRO A 217 -20.91 2.56 -13.21
CA PRO A 217 -20.22 3.44 -14.15
C PRO A 217 -19.59 4.63 -13.44
N PHE A 218 -18.34 4.94 -13.79
CA PHE A 218 -17.58 6.04 -13.20
C PHE A 218 -17.04 6.96 -14.29
N ASP A 219 -17.47 8.22 -14.29
CA ASP A 219 -16.97 9.24 -15.19
C ASP A 219 -16.02 10.18 -14.46
N PRO A 220 -14.71 10.15 -14.79
CA PRO A 220 -13.71 11.03 -14.19
C PRO A 220 -13.71 12.46 -14.77
N SER A 221 -14.45 12.74 -15.87
CA SER A 221 -14.28 13.95 -16.69
C SER A 221 -14.71 15.27 -16.03
N THR A 222 -15.44 15.24 -14.91
CA THR A 222 -16.04 16.44 -14.30
C THR A 222 -15.27 17.05 -13.12
N GLY A 223 -13.94 16.80 -13.02
CA GLY A 223 -13.01 17.44 -12.08
C GLY A 223 -12.34 16.47 -11.11
N GLY A 224 -11.02 16.54 -11.05
CA GLY A 224 -10.16 15.88 -10.06
C GLY A 224 -10.44 14.39 -9.83
N ASP A 225 -9.99 13.52 -10.73
CA ASP A 225 -10.26 12.08 -10.74
C ASP A 225 -10.08 11.39 -9.35
N GLY A 226 -9.08 11.82 -8.57
CA GLY A 226 -8.77 11.22 -7.28
C GLY A 226 -9.75 11.58 -6.16
N SER A 227 -10.20 12.85 -6.11
CA SER A 227 -11.17 13.29 -5.09
C SER A 227 -12.50 12.59 -5.29
N ARG A 228 -12.94 12.44 -6.55
CA ARG A 228 -14.17 11.73 -6.89
C ARG A 228 -14.12 10.24 -6.58
N LEU A 229 -12.94 9.61 -6.71
CA LEU A 229 -12.77 8.23 -6.29
C LEU A 229 -12.97 8.08 -4.78
N LEU A 230 -12.39 8.98 -3.97
CA LEU A 230 -12.60 8.99 -2.53
C LEU A 230 -14.06 9.27 -2.17
N GLU A 231 -14.72 10.26 -2.82
CA GLU A 231 -16.14 10.53 -2.60
C GLU A 231 -17.02 9.32 -2.96
N ALA A 232 -16.71 8.61 -4.05
CA ALA A 232 -17.45 7.40 -4.43
C ALA A 232 -17.21 6.26 -3.44
N ALA A 233 -15.98 6.11 -2.93
CA ALA A 233 -15.65 5.16 -1.89
C ALA A 233 -16.41 5.48 -0.59
N HIS A 234 -16.50 6.75 -0.20
CA HIS A 234 -17.30 7.17 0.97
C HIS A 234 -18.80 6.90 0.79
N ARG A 235 -19.36 7.20 -0.39
CA ARG A 235 -20.78 6.88 -0.68
C ARG A 235 -21.06 5.38 -0.58
N ALA A 236 -20.11 4.54 -0.95
CA ALA A 236 -20.20 3.10 -0.78
C ALA A 236 -19.90 2.62 0.66
N ASN A 237 -19.60 3.55 1.60
CA ASN A 237 -19.10 3.26 2.95
C ASN A 237 -17.92 2.30 2.93
N ALA A 238 -16.99 2.48 2.00
CA ALA A 238 -15.83 1.63 1.84
C ALA A 238 -14.88 1.73 3.03
N ASP A 239 -14.30 0.60 3.39
CA ASP A 239 -13.20 0.48 4.34
C ASP A 239 -11.87 0.11 3.65
N LEU A 240 -11.90 -0.07 2.32
CA LEU A 240 -10.73 -0.21 1.46
C LEU A 240 -11.04 0.30 0.05
N LEU A 241 -10.15 1.12 -0.50
CA LEU A 241 -10.10 1.45 -1.94
C LEU A 241 -8.96 0.65 -2.60
N VAL A 242 -9.26 -0.03 -3.71
CA VAL A 242 -8.28 -0.73 -4.54
C VAL A 242 -8.14 0.01 -5.86
N MET A 243 -6.93 0.44 -6.22
CA MET A 243 -6.68 1.16 -7.45
C MET A 243 -5.30 0.89 -8.05
N GLY A 244 -5.18 1.01 -9.37
CA GLY A 244 -3.89 0.98 -10.04
C GLY A 244 -3.06 2.21 -9.69
N ALA A 245 -1.76 2.00 -9.45
CA ALA A 245 -0.80 3.09 -9.31
C ALA A 245 -0.29 3.50 -10.71
N TYR A 246 -0.28 4.79 -11.00
CA TYR A 246 0.36 5.39 -12.16
C TYR A 246 0.17 4.69 -13.53
N GLY A 247 -0.84 5.07 -14.29
CA GLY A 247 -1.06 4.58 -15.66
C GLY A 247 -0.04 5.13 -16.67
N ARG A 248 -0.13 4.68 -17.94
CA ARG A 248 0.82 4.93 -19.04
C ARG A 248 1.31 6.37 -19.25
N SER A 249 0.57 7.41 -18.82
CA SER A 249 0.95 8.81 -19.03
C SER A 249 2.04 9.31 -18.09
N ALA A 250 2.25 8.68 -16.95
CA ALA A 250 3.19 9.16 -15.94
C ALA A 250 4.66 8.81 -16.23
N TRP A 251 4.91 7.77 -17.04
CA TRP A 251 6.29 7.33 -17.35
C TRP A 251 7.00 8.20 -18.40
N ARG A 252 6.28 8.97 -19.23
CA ARG A 252 6.87 9.79 -20.30
C ARG A 252 7.22 11.23 -19.91
N GLU A 253 6.58 11.73 -18.87
CA GLU A 253 6.84 13.10 -18.42
C GLU A 253 6.75 13.11 -16.90
N PHE A 254 7.72 13.14 -16.13
CA PHE A 254 7.80 13.38 -14.66
C PHE A 254 6.52 13.95 -13.95
N LEU A 255 5.37 13.79 -14.54
CA LEU A 255 4.06 14.24 -14.09
C LEU A 255 3.27 13.03 -13.57
N LEU A 256 3.35 12.86 -12.28
CA LEU A 256 2.58 11.95 -11.44
C LEU A 256 1.10 11.97 -11.85
N GLY A 257 0.49 10.79 -12.08
CA GLY A 257 -0.92 10.68 -12.44
C GLY A 257 -1.81 11.44 -11.47
N GLY A 258 -2.60 12.40 -11.99
CA GLY A 258 -3.38 13.33 -11.17
C GLY A 258 -4.27 12.65 -10.13
N ALA A 259 -4.92 11.54 -10.51
CA ALA A 259 -5.78 10.76 -9.62
C ALA A 259 -5.02 10.15 -8.43
N THR A 260 -3.88 9.50 -8.67
CA THR A 260 -3.08 8.85 -7.59
C THR A 260 -2.61 9.90 -6.58
N ARG A 261 -2.03 11.02 -7.07
CA ARG A 261 -1.56 12.10 -6.19
C ARG A 261 -2.70 12.72 -5.37
N GLN A 262 -3.87 12.92 -5.98
CA GLN A 262 -5.02 13.48 -5.26
C GLN A 262 -5.55 12.53 -4.19
N VAL A 263 -5.63 11.22 -4.49
CA VAL A 263 -5.98 10.20 -3.49
C VAL A 263 -4.98 10.22 -2.35
N MET A 264 -3.67 10.20 -2.64
CA MET A 264 -2.62 10.20 -1.62
C MET A 264 -2.64 11.45 -0.73
N LYS A 265 -2.91 12.63 -1.33
CA LYS A 265 -2.99 13.89 -0.59
C LYS A 265 -4.18 13.97 0.37
N ASN A 266 -5.30 13.37 0.00
CA ASN A 266 -6.56 13.44 0.74
C ASN A 266 -6.96 12.08 1.36
N LEU A 267 -5.98 11.22 1.59
CA LEU A 267 -6.17 9.85 2.05
C LEU A 267 -6.78 9.81 3.45
N ASP A 268 -7.96 9.23 3.58
CA ASP A 268 -8.70 9.06 4.85
C ASP A 268 -9.26 7.63 5.04
N ILE A 269 -9.22 6.81 3.99
CA ILE A 269 -9.46 5.37 4.02
C ILE A 269 -8.24 4.62 3.52
N PRO A 270 -7.96 3.38 3.95
CA PRO A 270 -6.88 2.57 3.41
C PRO A 270 -6.99 2.40 1.90
N VAL A 271 -5.84 2.49 1.20
CA VAL A 271 -5.76 2.30 -0.25
C VAL A 271 -4.76 1.21 -0.59
N LEU A 272 -5.19 0.19 -1.33
CA LEU A 272 -4.32 -0.83 -1.89
C LEU A 272 -4.00 -0.48 -3.33
N MET A 273 -2.72 -0.35 -3.63
CA MET A 273 -2.22 -0.04 -4.95
C MET A 273 -1.44 -1.21 -5.56
N GLY A 274 -1.53 -1.35 -6.90
CA GLY A 274 -0.73 -2.26 -7.72
C GLY A 274 -0.30 -1.59 -9.02
N HIS A 275 0.83 -2.03 -9.59
CA HIS A 275 1.38 -1.47 -10.83
C HIS A 275 1.77 -2.54 -11.84
#